data_1ad2975edae645ef882f16dfedaab2ca
#
_entry.id   1ad2975edae645ef882f16dfedaab2ca
#
_cell.length_a   1.000
_cell.length_b   1.000
_cell.length_c   1.000
_cell.angle_alpha   90.00
_cell.angle_beta   90.00
_cell.angle_gamma   90.00
#
_symmetry.space_group_name_H-M   'P 1'
#
loop_
_entity.id
_entity.type
_entity.pdbx_description
1 polymer ?
#
loop_
_entity_poly.entity_id
_entity_poly.type
_entity_poly.pdbx_seq_one_letter_code
_entity_poly.pdbx_strand_id
1 'polypeptide(L)'
;MDTANRIFRTLLRSAAAPRPPGWSRSLAIAALFLGLTACGGDGDGSGESTLPTPSGLRVTVSDSYGAKVAGATVEATIGTSSATATSDAEGTALLVFRGLEGSASVTVSRSSFVDRTVAATITANQLTELSVTLDRATSAAGGSLTSRSGTPPSVGAQSMTFEIELVIVDGDSRPITGLSAANFILRACIPDPVNGRVDCVRGANADFDASYVQVSGTPESIAMIPGATAQPYAAALMLDQSGSIATSDPTGARLYSAKAFIDGLGAEDRVLLSAFANGAALIPDMPLTLYPPFRDSATVSSDPSYFSTLDSLPALVAGSTPLYAALDLMRDQLVTDKSLPVGIAKSLVIFTDGDDTDCVDANACRTRRQDTIAAANAADVRIFTIGLSSGVNFEALGELANQTGGAFLFADSAEQLIPLYGSVGKLLSLSLPTYRLRWTIQAAATDAFLSGNAVLGRVEVTAGGGKFEVPFIVGIP
;
A
#
# COMPACT_ATOMS: atom_id res chain seq x y z
N MET A 1 -28.89 -10.40 16.86
CA MET A 1 -27.45 -10.69 16.82
C MET A 1 -27.14 -12.17 16.62
N ASP A 2 -27.84 -13.08 17.27
CA ASP A 2 -27.54 -14.53 17.17
C ASP A 2 -27.95 -15.21 15.85
N THR A 3 -28.98 -14.74 15.19
CA THR A 3 -29.53 -15.36 13.97
C THR A 3 -28.69 -15.09 12.74
N ALA A 4 -28.15 -13.86 12.61
CA ALA A 4 -27.28 -13.48 11.51
C ALA A 4 -25.92 -14.23 11.56
N ASN A 5 -25.41 -14.44 12.77
CA ASN A 5 -24.15 -15.17 12.98
C ASN A 5 -24.28 -16.68 12.66
N ARG A 6 -25.48 -17.27 12.84
CA ARG A 6 -25.77 -18.66 12.45
C ARG A 6 -25.87 -18.84 10.93
N ILE A 7 -26.49 -17.92 10.23
CA ILE A 7 -26.63 -17.99 8.76
C ILE A 7 -25.26 -17.85 8.09
N PHE A 8 -24.42 -16.94 8.58
CA PHE A 8 -23.07 -16.73 8.06
C PHE A 8 -22.15 -17.96 8.24
N ARG A 9 -22.20 -18.60 9.41
CA ARG A 9 -21.47 -19.87 9.67
C ARG A 9 -21.96 -21.02 8.80
N THR A 10 -23.22 -21.04 8.43
CA THR A 10 -23.81 -22.09 7.59
C THR A 10 -23.44 -21.88 6.11
N LEU A 11 -23.40 -20.64 5.63
CA LEU A 11 -22.99 -20.31 4.25
C LEU A 11 -21.50 -20.58 4.00
N LEU A 12 -20.62 -20.26 4.95
CA LEU A 12 -19.19 -20.60 4.86
C LEU A 12 -18.92 -22.11 4.91
N ARG A 13 -19.78 -22.90 5.58
CA ARG A 13 -19.67 -24.38 5.58
C ARG A 13 -20.16 -25.03 4.29
N SER A 14 -21.06 -24.39 3.56
CA SER A 14 -21.62 -24.92 2.32
C SER A 14 -20.74 -24.71 1.09
N ALA A 15 -19.80 -23.76 1.14
CA ALA A 15 -18.90 -23.47 0.02
C ALA A 15 -17.60 -24.30 0.02
N ALA A 16 -17.39 -25.17 1.03
CA ALA A 16 -16.25 -26.07 1.07
C ALA A 16 -16.56 -27.36 0.28
N ALA A 17 -16.29 -27.36 -1.01
CA ALA A 17 -16.16 -28.59 -1.78
C ALA A 17 -15.00 -29.42 -1.23
N PRO A 18 -15.12 -30.76 -1.16
CA PRO A 18 -14.07 -31.60 -0.60
C PRO A 18 -12.82 -31.53 -1.48
N ARG A 19 -11.72 -31.04 -0.93
CA ARG A 19 -10.39 -31.12 -1.54
C ARG A 19 -9.89 -32.56 -1.46
N PRO A 20 -9.30 -33.11 -2.53
CA PRO A 20 -8.63 -34.40 -2.44
C PRO A 20 -7.44 -34.30 -1.45
N PRO A 21 -7.13 -35.37 -0.72
CA PRO A 21 -6.12 -35.33 0.32
C PRO A 21 -4.70 -35.21 -0.28
N GLY A 22 -3.95 -34.26 0.24
CA GLY A 22 -2.52 -34.36 0.44
C GLY A 22 -1.63 -34.29 -0.78
N TRP A 23 -1.25 -33.07 -1.18
CA TRP A 23 0.04 -32.86 -1.83
C TRP A 23 0.75 -31.70 -1.10
N SER A 24 1.69 -32.06 -0.26
CA SER A 24 2.63 -31.10 0.30
C SER A 24 3.56 -30.62 -0.82
N ARG A 25 3.65 -29.31 -1.01
CA ARG A 25 4.47 -28.67 -2.04
C ARG A 25 5.98 -28.92 -1.93
N SER A 26 6.42 -29.61 -0.87
CA SER A 26 7.84 -29.90 -0.64
C SER A 26 8.39 -31.11 -1.40
N LEU A 27 7.58 -31.85 -2.15
CA LEU A 27 8.04 -33.06 -2.86
C LEU A 27 8.19 -32.88 -4.39
N ALA A 28 7.82 -31.75 -4.97
CA ALA A 28 7.88 -31.54 -6.42
C ALA A 28 9.30 -31.25 -6.95
N ILE A 29 10.25 -30.87 -6.10
CA ILE A 29 11.63 -30.55 -6.52
C ILE A 29 12.52 -31.80 -6.53
N ALA A 30 12.21 -32.82 -5.75
CA ALA A 30 12.99 -34.09 -5.74
C ALA A 30 12.64 -35.03 -6.91
N ALA A 31 11.49 -34.83 -7.59
CA ALA A 31 11.04 -35.72 -8.65
C ALA A 31 11.68 -35.47 -10.02
N LEU A 32 12.43 -34.38 -10.23
CA LEU A 32 13.09 -34.07 -11.50
C LEU A 32 14.44 -34.77 -11.65
N PHE A 33 14.95 -35.41 -10.60
CA PHE A 33 16.24 -36.16 -10.63
C PHE A 33 16.08 -37.68 -10.76
N LEU A 34 14.87 -38.25 -10.74
CA LEU A 34 14.66 -39.72 -10.70
C LEU A 34 13.89 -40.31 -11.89
N GLY A 35 13.73 -39.56 -12.97
CA GLY A 35 12.90 -39.97 -14.12
C GLY A 35 13.64 -40.46 -15.39
N LEU A 36 14.75 -41.21 -15.30
CA LEU A 36 15.39 -41.82 -16.45
C LEU A 36 15.99 -43.20 -16.11
N THR A 37 15.17 -44.11 -15.61
CA THR A 37 15.51 -45.52 -15.65
C THR A 37 14.27 -46.30 -16.03
N ALA A 38 14.11 -46.59 -17.31
CA ALA A 38 13.49 -47.82 -17.83
C ALA A 38 13.53 -47.84 -19.37
N CYS A 39 14.52 -48.47 -19.96
CA CYS A 39 14.35 -49.28 -21.16
C CYS A 39 15.34 -50.45 -21.01
N GLY A 40 14.77 -51.64 -20.73
CA GLY A 40 15.52 -52.84 -20.71
C GLY A 40 15.94 -53.26 -22.11
N GLY A 41 17.14 -53.81 -22.23
CA GLY A 41 17.70 -54.46 -23.38
C GLY A 41 18.94 -55.22 -22.91
N ASP A 42 18.84 -56.53 -22.86
CA ASP A 42 19.94 -57.44 -22.56
C ASP A 42 21.11 -57.21 -23.50
N GLY A 43 22.28 -56.96 -22.98
CA GLY A 43 23.53 -56.83 -23.72
C GLY A 43 24.69 -56.67 -22.77
N ASP A 44 25.46 -57.74 -22.49
CA ASP A 44 26.70 -57.76 -21.77
C ASP A 44 27.66 -56.68 -22.30
N GLY A 45 28.02 -55.73 -21.44
CA GLY A 45 29.03 -54.73 -21.72
C GLY A 45 29.16 -53.77 -20.53
N SER A 46 30.12 -54.03 -19.64
CA SER A 46 30.50 -53.19 -18.50
C SER A 46 30.90 -51.80 -18.95
N GLY A 47 29.97 -50.89 -18.86
CA GLY A 47 30.16 -49.46 -19.05
C GLY A 47 29.00 -48.76 -18.43
N GLU A 48 29.06 -48.50 -17.11
CA GLU A 48 28.12 -47.65 -16.39
C GLU A 48 28.19 -46.25 -16.98
N SER A 49 27.30 -45.96 -17.94
CA SER A 49 27.10 -44.59 -18.44
C SER A 49 26.35 -43.81 -17.38
N THR A 50 27.08 -43.36 -16.38
CA THR A 50 26.57 -42.35 -15.44
C THR A 50 26.37 -41.08 -16.24
N LEU A 51 25.10 -40.75 -16.50
CA LEU A 51 24.76 -39.43 -17.01
C LEU A 51 25.34 -38.40 -16.02
N PRO A 52 26.14 -37.44 -16.48
CA PRO A 52 26.77 -36.48 -15.61
C PRO A 52 25.69 -35.70 -14.87
N THR A 53 25.78 -35.61 -13.54
CA THR A 53 24.95 -34.76 -12.72
C THR A 53 25.10 -33.34 -13.24
N PRO A 54 24.01 -32.61 -13.54
CA PRO A 54 24.16 -31.29 -14.07
C PRO A 54 24.77 -30.35 -13.00
N SER A 55 25.67 -29.49 -13.44
CA SER A 55 26.19 -28.40 -12.61
C SER A 55 25.06 -27.43 -12.32
N GLY A 56 24.92 -26.95 -11.08
CA GLY A 56 23.89 -26.05 -10.67
C GLY A 56 24.42 -24.87 -9.86
N LEU A 57 23.69 -23.78 -9.89
CA LEU A 57 23.90 -22.61 -9.02
C LEU A 57 22.59 -22.29 -8.32
N ARG A 58 22.58 -22.39 -6.99
CA ARG A 58 21.49 -21.91 -6.15
C ARG A 58 21.86 -20.55 -5.60
N VAL A 59 21.06 -19.54 -5.94
CA VAL A 59 21.26 -18.17 -5.48
C VAL A 59 20.19 -17.83 -4.47
N THR A 60 20.62 -17.47 -3.26
CA THR A 60 19.71 -16.93 -2.23
C THR A 60 19.83 -15.41 -2.24
N VAL A 61 18.73 -14.74 -2.53
CA VAL A 61 18.64 -13.28 -2.61
C VAL A 61 18.02 -12.75 -1.34
N SER A 62 18.70 -11.82 -0.68
CA SER A 62 18.20 -11.10 0.48
C SER A 62 18.45 -9.60 0.32
N ASP A 63 17.74 -8.78 1.08
CA ASP A 63 18.08 -7.36 1.20
C ASP A 63 19.14 -7.11 2.27
N SER A 64 19.58 -5.86 2.39
CA SER A 64 20.57 -5.42 3.38
C SER A 64 20.13 -5.62 4.84
N TYR A 65 18.87 -5.97 5.10
CA TYR A 65 18.30 -6.28 6.41
C TYR A 65 18.08 -7.78 6.62
N GLY A 66 18.45 -8.60 5.62
CA GLY A 66 18.30 -10.04 5.67
C GLY A 66 16.92 -10.55 5.26
N ALA A 67 15.98 -9.67 4.88
CA ALA A 67 14.68 -10.10 4.37
C ALA A 67 14.84 -10.76 3.00
N LYS A 68 14.10 -11.85 2.76
CA LYS A 68 14.13 -12.59 1.50
C LYS A 68 13.49 -11.80 0.38
N VAL A 69 14.15 -11.74 -0.77
CA VAL A 69 13.68 -11.00 -1.94
C VAL A 69 13.09 -11.98 -2.93
N ALA A 70 11.77 -12.06 -2.99
CA ALA A 70 11.05 -12.85 -3.99
C ALA A 70 10.94 -12.11 -5.32
N GLY A 71 10.86 -12.84 -6.43
CA GLY A 71 10.68 -12.28 -7.77
C GLY A 71 11.90 -11.51 -8.30
N ALA A 72 13.11 -11.72 -7.73
CA ALA A 72 14.35 -11.21 -8.30
C ALA A 72 14.75 -12.05 -9.51
N THR A 73 15.12 -11.40 -10.60
CA THR A 73 15.70 -12.06 -11.78
C THR A 73 17.17 -12.30 -11.51
N VAL A 74 17.58 -13.56 -11.62
CA VAL A 74 18.98 -13.99 -11.50
C VAL A 74 19.43 -14.47 -12.87
N GLU A 75 20.42 -13.82 -13.43
CA GLU A 75 21.09 -14.20 -14.68
C GLU A 75 22.53 -14.58 -14.39
N ALA A 76 22.95 -15.75 -14.80
CA ALA A 76 24.34 -16.18 -14.67
C ALA A 76 24.93 -16.53 -16.04
N THR A 77 26.11 -15.99 -16.34
CA THR A 77 26.79 -16.15 -17.62
C THR A 77 28.15 -16.78 -17.42
N ILE A 78 28.44 -17.88 -18.16
CA ILE A 78 29.72 -18.56 -18.24
C ILE A 78 30.19 -18.51 -19.70
N GLY A 79 31.24 -17.76 -19.99
CA GLY A 79 31.70 -17.56 -21.37
C GLY A 79 30.61 -16.92 -22.23
N THR A 80 30.05 -17.64 -23.20
CA THR A 80 28.95 -17.18 -24.09
C THR A 80 27.61 -17.81 -23.72
N SER A 81 27.53 -18.63 -22.69
CA SER A 81 26.29 -19.30 -22.26
C SER A 81 25.71 -18.62 -21.06
N SER A 82 24.39 -18.35 -21.09
CA SER A 82 23.66 -17.79 -19.97
C SER A 82 22.50 -18.68 -19.53
N ALA A 83 22.14 -18.57 -18.25
CA ALA A 83 20.94 -19.14 -17.66
C ALA A 83 20.26 -18.09 -16.82
N THR A 84 18.92 -18.12 -16.79
CA THR A 84 18.11 -17.15 -16.03
C THR A 84 17.08 -17.90 -15.20
N ALA A 85 16.86 -17.44 -13.97
CA ALA A 85 15.81 -17.92 -13.07
C ALA A 85 15.25 -16.75 -12.25
N THR A 86 14.07 -16.97 -11.67
CA THR A 86 13.45 -15.99 -10.77
C THR A 86 13.41 -16.57 -9.36
N SER A 87 13.73 -15.75 -8.35
CA SER A 87 13.68 -16.19 -6.96
C SER A 87 12.23 -16.41 -6.48
N ASP A 88 12.06 -17.47 -5.71
CA ASP A 88 10.80 -17.86 -5.07
C ASP A 88 10.49 -17.01 -3.82
N ALA A 89 9.47 -17.39 -3.04
CA ALA A 89 9.07 -16.72 -1.81
C ALA A 89 10.17 -16.75 -0.72
N GLU A 90 11.03 -17.76 -0.76
CA GLU A 90 12.18 -17.93 0.14
C GLU A 90 13.42 -17.18 -0.37
N GLY A 91 13.27 -16.41 -1.45
CA GLY A 91 14.35 -15.66 -2.09
C GLY A 91 15.32 -16.55 -2.87
N THR A 92 14.96 -17.78 -3.22
CA THR A 92 15.87 -18.75 -3.83
C THR A 92 15.61 -18.90 -5.31
N ALA A 93 16.67 -18.80 -6.13
CA ALA A 93 16.66 -19.10 -7.56
C ALA A 93 17.62 -20.24 -7.87
N LEU A 94 17.20 -21.21 -8.69
CA LEU A 94 18.03 -22.34 -9.12
C LEU A 94 18.30 -22.25 -10.63
N LEU A 95 19.58 -22.15 -10.98
CA LEU A 95 20.07 -22.18 -12.34
C LEU A 95 20.80 -23.51 -12.62
N VAL A 96 20.60 -24.09 -13.79
CA VAL A 96 21.21 -25.37 -14.19
C VAL A 96 22.07 -25.16 -15.42
N PHE A 97 23.32 -25.61 -15.33
CA PHE A 97 24.29 -25.56 -16.40
C PHE A 97 24.66 -27.00 -16.84
N ARG A 98 24.43 -27.32 -18.10
CA ARG A 98 24.74 -28.64 -18.63
C ARG A 98 26.18 -28.65 -19.19
N GLY A 99 27.07 -29.38 -18.52
CA GLY A 99 28.44 -29.55 -18.98
C GLY A 99 29.30 -28.28 -18.98
N LEU A 100 28.90 -27.26 -18.22
CA LEU A 100 29.64 -26.01 -18.05
C LEU A 100 30.25 -25.95 -16.65
N GLU A 101 31.50 -25.51 -16.59
CA GLU A 101 32.24 -25.21 -15.38
C GLU A 101 33.08 -23.96 -15.57
N GLY A 102 33.47 -23.32 -14.48
CA GLY A 102 34.33 -22.14 -14.52
C GLY A 102 33.72 -20.93 -13.81
N SER A 103 34.31 -19.77 -14.06
CA SER A 103 33.85 -18.53 -13.48
C SER A 103 32.59 -18.05 -14.18
N ALA A 104 31.55 -17.81 -13.40
CA ALA A 104 30.28 -17.21 -13.82
C ALA A 104 30.17 -15.77 -13.34
N SER A 105 29.66 -14.90 -14.19
CA SER A 105 29.18 -13.59 -13.79
C SER A 105 27.68 -13.70 -13.47
N VAL A 106 27.28 -13.42 -12.23
CA VAL A 106 25.90 -13.57 -11.76
C VAL A 106 25.34 -12.17 -11.50
N THR A 107 24.36 -11.77 -12.30
CA THR A 107 23.64 -10.51 -12.14
C THR A 107 22.27 -10.77 -11.53
N VAL A 108 21.97 -10.07 -10.45
CA VAL A 108 20.68 -10.14 -9.76
C VAL A 108 20.03 -8.78 -9.85
N SER A 109 18.80 -8.73 -10.35
CA SER A 109 18.03 -7.52 -10.53
C SER A 109 16.61 -7.68 -9.98
N ARG A 110 16.05 -6.60 -9.43
CA ARG A 110 14.68 -6.55 -8.96
C ARG A 110 14.22 -5.09 -8.97
N SER A 111 12.96 -4.83 -9.37
CA SER A 111 12.36 -3.50 -9.25
C SER A 111 12.51 -2.98 -7.82
N SER A 112 12.85 -1.71 -7.64
CA SER A 112 13.14 -1.04 -6.36
C SER A 112 14.45 -1.47 -5.66
N PHE A 113 15.31 -2.20 -6.34
CA PHE A 113 16.66 -2.54 -5.86
C PHE A 113 17.72 -2.08 -6.87
N VAL A 114 18.94 -1.93 -6.38
CA VAL A 114 20.11 -1.69 -7.21
C VAL A 114 20.60 -3.04 -7.73
N ASP A 115 20.73 -3.18 -9.03
CA ASP A 115 21.26 -4.39 -9.66
C ASP A 115 22.65 -4.70 -9.13
N ARG A 116 22.90 -5.96 -8.84
CA ARG A 116 24.18 -6.42 -8.31
C ARG A 116 24.75 -7.55 -9.13
N THR A 117 26.00 -7.37 -9.54
CA THR A 117 26.76 -8.40 -10.23
C THR A 117 27.85 -8.93 -9.31
N VAL A 118 27.91 -10.25 -9.17
CA VAL A 118 28.92 -10.97 -8.37
C VAL A 118 29.50 -12.11 -9.17
N ALA A 119 30.72 -12.53 -8.84
CA ALA A 119 31.33 -13.70 -9.45
C ALA A 119 31.01 -14.95 -8.63
N ALA A 120 30.79 -16.09 -9.33
CA ALA A 120 30.69 -17.41 -8.73
C ALA A 120 31.55 -18.41 -9.52
N THR A 121 32.05 -19.44 -8.85
CA THR A 121 32.75 -20.53 -9.53
C THR A 121 31.82 -21.73 -9.60
N ILE A 122 31.45 -22.13 -10.80
CA ILE A 122 30.60 -23.30 -11.06
C ILE A 122 31.54 -24.51 -11.21
N THR A 123 31.29 -25.53 -10.41
CA THR A 123 32.04 -26.80 -10.45
C THR A 123 31.20 -27.86 -11.16
N ALA A 124 31.84 -28.63 -12.02
CA ALA A 124 31.17 -29.69 -12.74
C ALA A 124 30.49 -30.68 -11.79
N ASN A 125 29.26 -31.05 -12.11
CA ASN A 125 28.48 -32.05 -11.38
C ASN A 125 28.22 -31.70 -9.90
N GLN A 126 28.26 -30.41 -9.55
CA GLN A 126 27.98 -29.92 -8.20
C GLN A 126 26.96 -28.78 -8.20
N LEU A 127 26.24 -28.66 -7.09
CA LEU A 127 25.42 -27.51 -6.80
C LEU A 127 26.25 -26.49 -6.01
N THR A 128 26.48 -25.34 -6.63
CA THR A 128 27.14 -24.19 -5.98
C THR A 128 26.10 -23.34 -5.27
N GLU A 129 26.35 -22.96 -4.02
CA GLU A 129 25.51 -22.05 -3.27
C GLU A 129 26.11 -20.64 -3.31
N LEU A 130 25.27 -19.64 -3.58
CA LEU A 130 25.65 -18.23 -3.63
C LEU A 130 24.62 -17.39 -2.88
N SER A 131 25.08 -16.53 -1.98
CA SER A 131 24.21 -15.54 -1.34
C SER A 131 24.49 -14.17 -1.95
N VAL A 132 23.43 -13.48 -2.36
CA VAL A 132 23.52 -12.12 -2.91
C VAL A 132 22.62 -11.21 -2.09
N THR A 133 23.20 -10.12 -1.58
CA THR A 133 22.45 -9.07 -0.90
C THR A 133 22.23 -7.93 -1.88
N LEU A 134 20.97 -7.53 -2.09
CA LEU A 134 20.60 -6.37 -2.89
C LEU A 134 20.45 -5.15 -1.98
N ASP A 135 21.06 -4.06 -2.39
CA ASP A 135 20.82 -2.76 -1.80
C ASP A 135 19.57 -2.16 -2.44
N ARG A 136 18.70 -1.57 -1.64
CA ARG A 136 17.48 -0.97 -2.16
C ARG A 136 17.78 0.35 -2.86
N ALA A 137 17.10 0.61 -3.95
CA ALA A 137 17.14 1.92 -4.57
C ALA A 137 16.49 2.95 -3.62
N THR A 138 17.22 4.00 -3.26
CA THR A 138 16.73 5.10 -2.41
C THR A 138 15.85 6.08 -3.20
N SER A 139 15.16 5.61 -4.23
CA SER A 139 14.23 6.42 -5.00
C SER A 139 12.90 6.50 -4.31
N ALA A 140 12.32 7.69 -4.31
CA ALA A 140 11.00 7.91 -3.75
C ALA A 140 9.95 7.09 -4.52
N ALA A 141 9.13 6.35 -3.78
CA ALA A 141 8.10 5.47 -4.31
C ALA A 141 6.69 5.93 -3.96
N GLY A 142 6.53 6.78 -2.95
CA GLY A 142 5.23 7.31 -2.54
C GLY A 142 5.34 8.35 -1.45
N GLY A 143 4.23 8.99 -1.15
CA GLY A 143 4.13 9.97 -0.08
C GLY A 143 2.72 10.07 0.48
N SER A 144 2.62 10.64 1.66
CA SER A 144 1.39 10.85 2.38
C SER A 144 1.26 12.30 2.77
N LEU A 145 0.09 12.87 2.55
CA LEU A 145 -0.29 14.15 3.15
C LEU A 145 -0.67 13.90 4.61
N THR A 146 0.02 14.53 5.55
CA THR A 146 -0.32 14.47 6.97
C THR A 146 -0.94 15.80 7.40
N SER A 147 -1.95 15.77 8.24
CA SER A 147 -2.72 16.94 8.64
C SER A 147 -2.13 17.69 9.84
N ARG A 148 -0.84 17.63 10.06
CA ARG A 148 -0.24 18.18 11.27
C ARG A 148 0.17 19.66 11.19
N SER A 149 -0.09 20.33 10.07
CA SER A 149 0.15 21.78 10.00
C SER A 149 -0.71 22.49 11.04
N GLY A 150 -0.08 22.87 12.14
CA GLY A 150 -0.74 23.68 13.17
C GLY A 150 -0.92 25.14 12.75
N THR A 151 -0.48 25.53 11.55
CA THR A 151 -0.55 26.90 11.05
C THR A 151 -1.73 27.03 10.12
N PRO A 152 -2.79 27.77 10.50
CA PRO A 152 -3.90 28.05 9.62
C PRO A 152 -3.43 28.79 8.35
N PRO A 153 -4.08 28.56 7.20
CA PRO A 153 -3.81 29.34 6.01
C PRO A 153 -4.04 30.83 6.25
N SER A 154 -3.22 31.67 5.63
CA SER A 154 -3.34 33.11 5.71
C SER A 154 -3.73 33.65 4.34
N VAL A 155 -4.83 34.43 4.29
CA VAL A 155 -5.42 34.94 3.05
C VAL A 155 -5.23 36.44 2.98
N GLY A 156 -4.68 36.89 1.84
CA GLY A 156 -4.66 38.30 1.41
C GLY A 156 -5.62 38.55 0.26
N ALA A 157 -5.68 39.78 -0.25
CA ALA A 157 -6.61 40.15 -1.32
C ALA A 157 -6.43 39.31 -2.61
N GLN A 158 -5.21 38.95 -2.95
CA GLN A 158 -4.87 38.15 -4.14
C GLN A 158 -3.93 37.00 -3.83
N SER A 159 -3.68 36.72 -2.56
CA SER A 159 -2.70 35.70 -2.17
C SER A 159 -3.21 34.80 -1.07
N MET A 160 -2.73 33.58 -1.07
CA MET A 160 -2.95 32.64 0.04
C MET A 160 -1.63 31.97 0.36
N THR A 161 -1.23 32.02 1.63
CA THR A 161 -0.08 31.30 2.17
C THR A 161 -0.56 30.13 2.99
N PHE A 162 0.03 28.95 2.75
CA PHE A 162 -0.31 27.73 3.48
C PHE A 162 0.89 26.82 3.66
N GLU A 163 0.75 25.89 4.59
CA GLU A 163 1.73 24.85 4.84
C GLU A 163 1.12 23.48 4.56
N ILE A 164 1.94 22.58 4.03
CA ILE A 164 1.60 21.17 3.80
C ILE A 164 2.65 20.32 4.50
N GLU A 165 2.23 19.29 5.17
CA GLU A 165 3.10 18.30 5.78
C GLU A 165 3.04 16.98 5.01
N LEU A 166 4.20 16.50 4.58
CA LEU A 166 4.35 15.29 3.78
C LEU A 166 5.32 14.32 4.42
N VAL A 167 4.96 13.05 4.41
CA VAL A 167 5.89 11.93 4.61
C VAL A 167 6.24 11.36 3.24
N ILE A 168 7.53 11.22 2.96
CA ILE A 168 8.04 10.65 1.72
C ILE A 168 8.72 9.32 2.06
N VAL A 169 8.37 8.26 1.32
CA VAL A 169 8.91 6.92 1.56
C VAL A 169 9.50 6.32 0.28
N ASP A 170 10.46 5.44 0.46
CA ASP A 170 11.01 4.59 -0.59
C ASP A 170 10.11 3.36 -0.84
N GLY A 171 10.52 2.48 -1.76
CA GLY A 171 9.81 1.24 -2.09
C GLY A 171 9.65 0.26 -0.91
N ASP A 172 10.32 0.52 0.21
CA ASP A 172 10.28 -0.29 1.43
C ASP A 172 9.55 0.36 2.59
N SER A 173 8.79 1.39 2.29
CA SER A 173 8.08 2.16 3.32
C SER A 173 9.02 2.82 4.35
N ARG A 174 10.27 3.10 3.95
CA ARG A 174 11.20 3.85 4.79
C ARG A 174 11.15 5.32 4.47
N PRO A 175 11.24 6.19 5.48
CA PRO A 175 11.22 7.61 5.24
C PRO A 175 12.49 8.03 4.49
N ILE A 176 12.31 8.82 3.43
CA ILE A 176 13.40 9.52 2.76
C ILE A 176 13.59 10.85 3.46
N THR A 177 14.80 11.10 3.92
CA THR A 177 15.20 12.35 4.58
C THR A 177 16.24 13.10 3.75
N GLY A 178 16.53 14.35 4.12
CA GLY A 178 17.55 15.15 3.43
C GLY A 178 17.13 15.74 2.08
N LEU A 179 15.84 15.72 1.73
CA LEU A 179 15.35 16.40 0.55
C LEU A 179 15.41 17.92 0.74
N SER A 180 15.68 18.63 -0.34
CA SER A 180 15.71 20.09 -0.41
C SER A 180 14.47 20.65 -1.10
N ALA A 181 14.26 21.95 -1.07
CA ALA A 181 13.16 22.61 -1.76
C ALA A 181 13.07 22.24 -3.25
N ALA A 182 14.20 22.00 -3.92
CA ALA A 182 14.25 21.64 -5.34
C ALA A 182 13.62 20.27 -5.65
N ASN A 183 13.40 19.43 -4.64
CA ASN A 183 12.76 18.14 -4.82
C ASN A 183 11.23 18.23 -4.88
N PHE A 184 10.64 19.41 -4.62
CA PHE A 184 9.19 19.60 -4.50
C PHE A 184 8.72 20.69 -5.46
N ILE A 185 7.72 20.38 -6.27
CA ILE A 185 7.07 21.32 -7.17
C ILE A 185 5.58 21.35 -6.89
N LEU A 186 5.06 22.53 -6.57
CA LEU A 186 3.64 22.73 -6.36
C LEU A 186 2.91 22.93 -7.70
N ARG A 187 1.80 22.23 -7.84
CA ARG A 187 0.78 22.51 -8.86
C ARG A 187 -0.55 22.70 -8.14
N ALA A 188 -1.20 23.81 -8.34
CA ALA A 188 -2.44 24.12 -7.67
C ALA A 188 -3.49 24.69 -8.63
N CYS A 189 -4.75 24.37 -8.38
CA CYS A 189 -5.87 25.07 -8.96
C CYS A 189 -6.08 26.37 -8.20
N ILE A 190 -5.92 27.50 -8.88
CA ILE A 190 -6.17 28.82 -8.32
C ILE A 190 -7.58 29.25 -8.69
N PRO A 191 -8.40 29.67 -7.71
CA PRO A 191 -9.70 30.26 -8.00
C PRO A 191 -9.59 31.46 -8.92
N ASP A 192 -10.43 31.53 -9.93
CA ASP A 192 -10.52 32.62 -10.89
C ASP A 192 -11.98 33.00 -11.12
N PRO A 193 -12.55 33.84 -10.25
CA PRO A 193 -13.96 34.24 -10.31
C PRO A 193 -14.28 35.03 -11.60
N VAL A 194 -13.31 35.71 -12.20
CA VAL A 194 -13.50 36.48 -13.45
C VAL A 194 -13.83 35.52 -14.61
N ASN A 195 -13.21 34.35 -14.64
CA ASN A 195 -13.46 33.31 -15.64
C ASN A 195 -14.42 32.22 -15.15
N GLY A 196 -15.19 32.49 -14.10
CA GLY A 196 -16.22 31.58 -13.57
C GLY A 196 -15.68 30.43 -12.75
N ARG A 197 -14.39 30.41 -12.40
CA ARG A 197 -13.77 29.42 -11.53
C ARG A 197 -13.75 29.94 -10.10
N VAL A 198 -14.89 29.92 -9.44
CA VAL A 198 -15.02 30.41 -8.04
C VAL A 198 -14.56 29.40 -7.01
N ASP A 199 -14.56 28.11 -7.36
CA ASP A 199 -14.14 26.99 -6.51
C ASP A 199 -13.34 25.99 -7.34
N CYS A 200 -12.24 25.53 -6.80
CA CYS A 200 -11.42 24.48 -7.40
C CYS A 200 -11.88 23.05 -7.02
N VAL A 201 -12.82 22.96 -6.11
CA VAL A 201 -13.45 21.69 -5.75
C VAL A 201 -14.38 21.28 -6.88
N ARG A 202 -14.05 20.16 -7.53
CA ARG A 202 -14.90 19.53 -8.53
C ARG A 202 -15.30 18.16 -8.04
N GLY A 203 -16.50 17.74 -8.42
CA GLY A 203 -16.97 16.38 -8.16
C GLY A 203 -16.02 15.29 -8.73
N ALA A 204 -16.28 14.06 -8.39
CA ALA A 204 -15.44 12.86 -8.52
C ALA A 204 -14.70 12.63 -9.86
N ASN A 205 -15.04 13.34 -10.94
CA ASN A 205 -14.46 13.17 -12.28
C ASN A 205 -13.67 14.41 -12.75
N ALA A 206 -13.10 15.19 -11.86
CA ALA A 206 -12.26 16.32 -12.26
C ALA A 206 -11.00 15.81 -12.95
N ASP A 207 -10.86 16.16 -14.22
CA ASP A 207 -9.64 15.98 -14.97
C ASP A 207 -8.55 16.89 -14.36
N PHE A 208 -7.73 16.30 -13.51
CA PHE A 208 -6.70 17.00 -12.76
C PHE A 208 -5.68 17.71 -13.65
N ASP A 209 -5.41 17.19 -14.84
CA ASP A 209 -4.30 17.67 -15.69
C ASP A 209 -4.60 18.97 -16.43
N ALA A 210 -5.85 19.22 -16.83
CA ALA A 210 -6.22 20.40 -17.61
C ALA A 210 -6.44 21.67 -16.78
N SER A 211 -6.60 21.57 -15.45
CA SER A 211 -7.01 22.68 -14.58
C SER A 211 -5.90 23.23 -13.68
N TYR A 212 -4.75 22.57 -13.59
CA TYR A 212 -3.69 22.95 -12.66
C TYR A 212 -2.62 23.82 -13.34
N VAL A 213 -2.44 24.98 -12.80
CA VAL A 213 -1.33 25.86 -13.18
C VAL A 213 -0.14 25.56 -12.26
N GLN A 214 1.06 25.47 -12.81
CA GLN A 214 2.25 25.43 -11.98
C GLN A 214 2.38 26.79 -11.28
N VAL A 215 2.25 26.76 -9.97
CA VAL A 215 2.37 27.94 -9.12
C VAL A 215 3.74 27.88 -8.50
N SER A 216 4.53 28.91 -8.54
CA SER A 216 5.89 29.00 -8.00
C SER A 216 6.60 27.64 -7.80
N GLY A 217 7.53 27.26 -8.63
CA GLY A 217 8.14 25.91 -8.70
C GLY A 217 8.42 25.23 -7.36
N THR A 218 9.16 25.86 -6.45
CA THR A 218 9.63 25.27 -5.19
C THR A 218 9.00 25.91 -3.96
N PRO A 219 8.95 25.24 -2.81
CA PRO A 219 8.46 25.86 -1.58
C PRO A 219 9.36 27.01 -1.11
N GLU A 220 8.75 28.04 -0.50
CA GLU A 220 9.45 29.17 0.11
C GLU A 220 10.29 28.75 1.32
N SER A 221 9.79 27.76 2.03
CA SER A 221 10.54 27.16 3.14
C SER A 221 10.27 25.66 3.24
N ILE A 222 11.27 24.95 3.75
CA ILE A 222 11.22 23.53 4.03
C ILE A 222 11.79 23.30 5.43
N ALA A 223 11.09 22.51 6.24
CA ALA A 223 11.56 22.06 7.53
C ALA A 223 11.31 20.55 7.68
N MET A 224 12.27 19.86 8.29
CA MET A 224 12.09 18.47 8.70
C MET A 224 11.62 18.43 10.15
N ILE A 225 10.45 17.83 10.38
CA ILE A 225 9.93 17.55 11.71
C ILE A 225 10.31 16.12 12.06
N PRO A 226 11.09 15.87 13.12
CA PRO A 226 11.42 14.52 13.52
C PRO A 226 10.18 13.72 13.89
N GLY A 227 10.19 12.42 13.61
CA GLY A 227 9.18 11.51 14.12
C GLY A 227 9.20 11.45 15.65
N ALA A 228 8.05 11.23 16.27
CA ALA A 228 7.95 11.02 17.70
C ALA A 228 8.39 9.60 18.08
N THR A 229 8.53 9.32 19.37
CA THR A 229 8.65 7.94 19.86
C THR A 229 7.37 7.18 19.47
N ALA A 230 7.56 6.00 18.88
CA ALA A 230 6.44 5.17 18.46
C ALA A 230 5.47 4.90 19.63
N GLN A 231 4.18 5.08 19.40
CA GLN A 231 3.13 4.83 20.37
C GLN A 231 2.26 3.68 19.89
N PRO A 232 1.81 2.79 20.79
CA PRO A 232 0.82 1.77 20.44
C PRO A 232 -0.47 2.39 19.94
N TYR A 233 -1.12 1.69 19.01
CA TYR A 233 -2.40 2.13 18.44
C TYR A 233 -3.39 0.96 18.28
N ALA A 234 -4.67 1.31 18.18
CA ALA A 234 -5.73 0.42 17.73
C ALA A 234 -6.24 0.90 16.37
N ALA A 235 -6.21 0.04 15.37
CA ALA A 235 -6.64 0.37 14.01
C ALA A 235 -7.75 -0.56 13.53
N ALA A 236 -8.86 -0.01 13.01
CA ALA A 236 -9.78 -0.75 12.17
C ALA A 236 -9.33 -0.59 10.72
N LEU A 237 -8.84 -1.67 10.12
CA LEU A 237 -8.46 -1.74 8.72
C LEU A 237 -9.68 -2.09 7.89
N MET A 238 -10.09 -1.18 7.00
CA MET A 238 -11.33 -1.25 6.25
C MET A 238 -11.04 -1.33 4.75
N LEU A 239 -11.42 -2.42 4.11
CA LEU A 239 -11.16 -2.68 2.70
C LEU A 239 -12.45 -2.56 1.88
N ASP A 240 -12.46 -1.67 0.91
CA ASP A 240 -13.53 -1.52 -0.06
C ASP A 240 -13.65 -2.80 -0.91
N GLN A 241 -14.88 -3.30 -1.02
CA GLN A 241 -15.27 -4.45 -1.82
C GLN A 241 -16.36 -4.08 -2.84
N SER A 242 -16.56 -2.80 -3.11
CA SER A 242 -17.51 -2.32 -4.12
C SER A 242 -17.16 -2.83 -5.52
N GLY A 243 -18.13 -2.74 -6.44
CA GLY A 243 -17.97 -3.29 -7.79
C GLY A 243 -16.83 -2.69 -8.61
N SER A 244 -16.46 -1.42 -8.36
CA SER A 244 -15.35 -0.71 -9.03
C SER A 244 -13.99 -1.35 -8.77
N ILE A 245 -13.80 -1.97 -7.61
CA ILE A 245 -12.56 -2.65 -7.21
C ILE A 245 -12.13 -3.74 -8.21
N ALA A 246 -13.08 -4.39 -8.88
CA ALA A 246 -12.76 -5.36 -9.92
C ALA A 246 -11.94 -4.76 -11.09
N THR A 247 -12.08 -3.46 -11.31
CA THR A 247 -11.38 -2.74 -12.38
C THR A 247 -10.15 -2.00 -11.87
N SER A 248 -10.23 -1.36 -10.71
CA SER A 248 -9.15 -0.53 -10.14
C SER A 248 -8.05 -1.35 -9.48
N ASP A 249 -8.39 -2.51 -8.91
CA ASP A 249 -7.46 -3.43 -8.24
C ASP A 249 -7.66 -4.89 -8.68
N PRO A 250 -7.53 -5.20 -9.98
CA PRO A 250 -7.77 -6.54 -10.52
C PRO A 250 -6.78 -7.59 -9.98
N THR A 251 -5.62 -7.16 -9.51
CA THR A 251 -4.57 -8.04 -8.95
C THR A 251 -4.73 -8.27 -7.46
N GLY A 252 -5.61 -7.55 -6.78
CA GLY A 252 -5.78 -7.63 -5.33
C GLY A 252 -4.61 -7.03 -4.55
N ALA A 253 -3.93 -6.01 -5.10
CA ALA A 253 -2.79 -5.37 -4.45
C ALA A 253 -3.15 -4.81 -3.07
N ARG A 254 -4.39 -4.35 -2.84
CA ARG A 254 -4.89 -3.94 -1.53
C ARG A 254 -4.80 -5.05 -0.48
N LEU A 255 -4.98 -6.30 -0.90
CA LEU A 255 -4.94 -7.46 0.00
C LEU A 255 -3.50 -7.78 0.43
N TYR A 256 -2.55 -7.74 -0.50
CA TYR A 256 -1.13 -7.87 -0.19
C TYR A 256 -0.64 -6.72 0.70
N SER A 257 -1.12 -5.52 0.43
CA SER A 257 -0.82 -4.33 1.23
C SER A 257 -1.39 -4.44 2.64
N ALA A 258 -2.62 -4.93 2.79
CA ALA A 258 -3.23 -5.21 4.08
C ALA A 258 -2.43 -6.27 4.87
N LYS A 259 -1.94 -7.31 4.21
CA LYS A 259 -1.04 -8.31 4.83
C LYS A 259 0.26 -7.66 5.30
N ALA A 260 0.90 -6.83 4.47
CA ALA A 260 2.12 -6.12 4.83
C ALA A 260 1.92 -5.18 6.03
N PHE A 261 0.76 -4.51 6.11
CA PHE A 261 0.39 -3.70 7.28
C PHE A 261 0.27 -4.56 8.54
N ILE A 262 -0.43 -5.69 8.45
CA ILE A 262 -0.64 -6.62 9.57
C ILE A 262 0.69 -7.22 10.03
N ASP A 263 1.56 -7.61 9.11
CA ASP A 263 2.90 -8.15 9.43
C ASP A 263 3.80 -7.11 10.11
N GLY A 264 3.54 -5.83 9.87
CA GLY A 264 4.27 -4.71 10.48
C GLY A 264 3.78 -4.28 11.87
N LEU A 265 2.76 -4.93 12.44
CA LEU A 265 2.22 -4.58 13.76
C LEU A 265 3.24 -4.80 14.88
N GLY A 266 3.34 -3.83 15.77
CA GLY A 266 4.06 -3.97 17.03
C GLY A 266 3.31 -4.88 18.03
N ALA A 267 4.00 -5.35 19.05
CA ALA A 267 3.42 -6.27 20.05
C ALA A 267 2.21 -5.70 20.81
N GLU A 268 2.19 -4.37 20.97
CA GLU A 268 1.13 -3.67 21.71
C GLU A 268 0.04 -3.09 20.81
N ASP A 269 0.24 -3.15 19.48
CA ASP A 269 -0.76 -2.68 18.52
C ASP A 269 -1.97 -3.62 18.48
N ARG A 270 -3.10 -3.06 18.11
CA ARG A 270 -4.35 -3.80 17.97
C ARG A 270 -4.96 -3.53 16.61
N VAL A 271 -5.41 -4.59 15.95
CA VAL A 271 -6.05 -4.48 14.62
C VAL A 271 -7.38 -5.21 14.59
N LEU A 272 -8.35 -4.61 13.93
CA LEU A 272 -9.58 -5.25 13.48
C LEU A 272 -9.61 -5.17 11.96
N LEU A 273 -9.77 -6.31 11.30
CA LEU A 273 -9.93 -6.37 9.85
C LEU A 273 -11.40 -6.32 9.49
N SER A 274 -11.79 -5.40 8.63
CA SER A 274 -13.14 -5.32 8.06
C SER A 274 -13.10 -5.09 6.56
N ALA A 275 -14.21 -5.36 5.91
CA ALA A 275 -14.45 -5.00 4.53
C ALA A 275 -15.86 -4.43 4.41
N PHE A 276 -16.10 -3.59 3.43
CA PHE A 276 -17.38 -2.96 3.25
C PHE A 276 -17.78 -2.89 1.77
N ALA A 277 -19.04 -3.10 1.52
CA ALA A 277 -19.75 -2.85 0.27
C ALA A 277 -21.25 -2.91 0.54
N ASN A 278 -22.05 -2.40 -0.38
CA ASN A 278 -23.49 -2.55 -0.37
C ASN A 278 -23.94 -3.32 -1.63
N GLY A 279 -24.53 -4.49 -1.47
CA GLY A 279 -24.97 -5.33 -2.59
C GLY A 279 -25.76 -6.56 -2.17
N ALA A 280 -26.41 -7.20 -3.14
CA ALA A 280 -27.32 -8.35 -2.92
C ALA A 280 -26.63 -9.59 -2.30
N ALA A 281 -25.31 -9.71 -2.45
CA ALA A 281 -24.52 -10.81 -1.90
C ALA A 281 -23.92 -10.52 -0.54
N LEU A 282 -23.95 -9.27 -0.09
CA LEU A 282 -23.40 -8.79 1.18
C LEU A 282 -24.55 -8.31 2.06
N ILE A 283 -24.31 -8.20 3.36
CA ILE A 283 -25.32 -7.64 4.27
C ILE A 283 -25.54 -6.18 3.86
N PRO A 284 -26.73 -5.80 3.40
CA PRO A 284 -27.01 -4.42 2.98
C PRO A 284 -26.70 -3.44 4.09
N ASP A 285 -26.11 -2.30 3.75
CA ASP A 285 -25.82 -1.17 4.63
C ASP A 285 -24.95 -1.46 5.86
N MET A 286 -24.21 -2.59 5.85
CA MET A 286 -23.36 -2.97 6.97
C MET A 286 -21.94 -3.29 6.51
N PRO A 287 -20.89 -2.81 7.19
CA PRO A 287 -19.54 -3.30 6.96
C PRO A 287 -19.45 -4.78 7.29
N LEU A 288 -18.77 -5.52 6.45
CA LEU A 288 -18.48 -6.92 6.71
C LEU A 288 -17.30 -7.00 7.69
N THR A 289 -17.59 -7.18 8.98
CA THR A 289 -16.55 -7.39 9.98
C THR A 289 -16.07 -8.83 9.92
N LEU A 290 -14.81 -9.02 9.55
CA LEU A 290 -14.23 -10.36 9.31
C LEU A 290 -13.66 -10.97 10.58
N TYR A 291 -13.04 -10.16 11.44
CA TYR A 291 -12.39 -10.58 12.68
C TYR A 291 -12.63 -9.60 13.83
N PRO A 292 -13.81 -9.62 14.46
CA PRO A 292 -14.00 -9.02 15.76
C PRO A 292 -13.58 -10.02 16.87
N PRO A 293 -13.08 -9.60 18.04
CA PRO A 293 -12.68 -8.25 18.42
C PRO A 293 -11.30 -7.83 17.86
N PHE A 294 -10.80 -6.69 18.29
CA PHE A 294 -9.43 -6.25 18.02
C PHE A 294 -8.41 -7.26 18.53
N ARG A 295 -7.37 -7.53 17.74
CA ARG A 295 -6.35 -8.54 18.02
C ARG A 295 -4.95 -7.93 18.02
N ASP A 296 -4.06 -8.48 18.83
CA ASP A 296 -2.64 -8.16 18.82
C ASP A 296 -1.89 -8.91 17.70
N SER A 297 -0.65 -8.50 17.46
CA SER A 297 0.19 -9.09 16.42
C SER A 297 0.49 -10.57 16.66
N ALA A 298 0.66 -11.01 17.92
CA ALA A 298 0.92 -12.40 18.25
C ALA A 298 -0.29 -13.29 17.90
N THR A 299 -1.51 -12.82 18.19
CA THR A 299 -2.75 -13.55 17.86
C THR A 299 -2.95 -13.64 16.35
N VAL A 300 -2.72 -12.53 15.61
CA VAL A 300 -2.84 -12.52 14.15
C VAL A 300 -1.81 -13.43 13.50
N SER A 301 -0.55 -13.35 13.91
CA SER A 301 0.53 -14.17 13.36
C SER A 301 0.37 -15.67 13.65
N SER A 302 -0.32 -16.03 14.73
CA SER A 302 -0.58 -17.42 15.10
C SER A 302 -1.84 -18.02 14.46
N ASP A 303 -2.68 -17.19 13.83
CA ASP A 303 -3.92 -17.62 13.18
C ASP A 303 -3.80 -17.59 11.65
N PRO A 304 -3.43 -18.73 11.01
CA PRO A 304 -3.28 -18.77 9.55
C PRO A 304 -4.60 -18.51 8.82
N SER A 305 -5.76 -18.62 9.49
CA SER A 305 -7.07 -18.32 8.88
C SER A 305 -7.27 -16.82 8.65
N TYR A 306 -6.53 -15.96 9.35
CA TYR A 306 -6.61 -14.50 9.18
C TYR A 306 -6.23 -14.07 7.77
N PHE A 307 -5.11 -14.57 7.27
CA PHE A 307 -4.67 -14.28 5.90
C PHE A 307 -5.54 -15.00 4.85
N SER A 308 -5.99 -16.22 5.14
CA SER A 308 -6.89 -16.94 4.22
C SER A 308 -8.24 -16.25 4.06
N THR A 309 -8.68 -15.48 5.05
CA THR A 309 -9.88 -14.65 4.94
C THR A 309 -9.64 -13.49 3.96
N LEU A 310 -8.48 -12.81 4.03
CA LEU A 310 -8.11 -11.80 3.03
C LEU A 310 -8.11 -12.40 1.61
N ASP A 311 -7.60 -13.62 1.44
CA ASP A 311 -7.56 -14.30 0.14
C ASP A 311 -8.96 -14.66 -0.40
N SER A 312 -9.99 -14.67 0.43
CA SER A 312 -11.37 -14.91 0.02
C SER A 312 -12.09 -13.67 -0.48
N LEU A 313 -11.60 -12.46 -0.17
CA LEU A 313 -12.27 -11.21 -0.50
C LEU A 313 -12.49 -10.95 -2.00
N PRO A 314 -11.59 -11.35 -2.94
CA PRO A 314 -11.85 -11.14 -4.37
C PRO A 314 -13.16 -11.75 -4.87
N ALA A 315 -13.64 -12.81 -4.25
CA ALA A 315 -14.90 -13.44 -4.59
C ALA A 315 -16.13 -12.66 -4.09
N LEU A 316 -15.92 -11.63 -3.25
CA LEU A 316 -16.99 -10.86 -2.61
C LEU A 316 -17.13 -9.44 -3.19
N VAL A 317 -16.40 -9.12 -4.24
CA VAL A 317 -16.46 -7.79 -4.89
C VAL A 317 -17.83 -7.62 -5.56
N ALA A 318 -18.64 -6.69 -5.04
CA ALA A 318 -19.97 -6.38 -5.57
C ALA A 318 -20.58 -5.12 -4.92
N GLY A 319 -21.49 -4.47 -5.64
CA GLY A 319 -22.35 -3.42 -5.09
C GLY A 319 -21.75 -2.03 -5.09
N SER A 320 -22.27 -1.19 -4.24
CA SER A 320 -21.96 0.23 -4.04
C SER A 320 -20.99 0.47 -2.88
N THR A 321 -20.59 1.73 -2.68
CA THR A 321 -19.59 2.14 -1.69
C THR A 321 -20.26 2.95 -0.56
N PRO A 322 -20.71 2.34 0.56
CA PRO A 322 -21.29 3.04 1.70
C PRO A 322 -20.19 3.60 2.63
N LEU A 323 -19.38 4.53 2.12
CA LEU A 323 -18.14 5.01 2.76
C LEU A 323 -18.40 5.59 4.17
N TYR A 324 -19.31 6.57 4.30
CA TYR A 324 -19.52 7.24 5.57
C TYR A 324 -20.22 6.34 6.59
N ALA A 325 -21.16 5.50 6.14
CA ALA A 325 -21.81 4.53 7.01
C ALA A 325 -20.84 3.50 7.58
N ALA A 326 -19.91 3.04 6.74
CA ALA A 326 -18.85 2.11 7.16
C ALA A 326 -17.90 2.75 8.18
N LEU A 327 -17.49 4.01 7.95
CA LEU A 327 -16.63 4.76 8.88
C LEU A 327 -17.31 4.94 10.24
N ASP A 328 -18.59 5.34 10.26
CA ASP A 328 -19.34 5.56 11.50
C ASP A 328 -19.48 4.26 12.31
N LEU A 329 -19.79 3.15 11.64
CA LEU A 329 -19.92 1.86 12.32
C LEU A 329 -18.59 1.38 12.90
N MET A 330 -17.48 1.53 12.18
CA MET A 330 -16.17 1.12 12.67
C MET A 330 -15.62 2.05 13.76
N ARG A 331 -15.92 3.35 13.71
CA ARG A 331 -15.69 4.28 14.82
C ARG A 331 -16.38 3.79 16.08
N ASP A 332 -17.66 3.42 15.98
CA ASP A 332 -18.43 2.93 17.14
C ASP A 332 -17.85 1.63 17.70
N GLN A 333 -17.34 0.73 16.85
CA GLN A 333 -16.62 -0.46 17.30
C GLN A 333 -15.35 -0.09 18.07
N LEU A 334 -14.52 0.83 17.56
CA LEU A 334 -13.31 1.31 18.24
C LEU A 334 -13.59 1.94 19.60
N VAL A 335 -14.72 2.65 19.73
CA VAL A 335 -15.07 3.36 20.96
C VAL A 335 -15.67 2.43 22.00
N THR A 336 -16.45 1.43 21.57
CA THR A 336 -17.21 0.56 22.49
C THR A 336 -16.48 -0.73 22.86
N ASP A 337 -15.38 -1.06 22.15
CA ASP A 337 -14.62 -2.27 22.45
C ASP A 337 -13.85 -2.15 23.76
N LYS A 338 -14.28 -2.92 24.75
CA LYS A 338 -13.69 -2.93 26.10
C LYS A 338 -12.38 -3.73 26.20
N SER A 339 -12.00 -4.46 25.14
CA SER A 339 -10.74 -5.20 25.10
C SER A 339 -9.54 -4.29 24.80
N LEU A 340 -9.79 -3.07 24.30
CA LEU A 340 -8.75 -2.11 23.98
C LEU A 340 -8.17 -1.47 25.26
N PRO A 341 -6.84 -1.33 25.34
CA PRO A 341 -6.20 -0.63 26.46
C PRO A 341 -6.72 0.81 26.62
N VAL A 342 -6.86 1.25 27.85
CA VAL A 342 -7.27 2.63 28.16
C VAL A 342 -6.21 3.61 27.65
N GLY A 343 -6.64 4.62 26.90
CA GLY A 343 -5.74 5.66 26.37
C GLY A 343 -4.96 5.25 25.12
N ILE A 344 -5.21 4.05 24.56
CA ILE A 344 -4.62 3.68 23.27
C ILE A 344 -5.11 4.61 22.15
N ALA A 345 -4.22 5.05 21.28
CA ALA A 345 -4.56 5.86 20.12
C ALA A 345 -5.47 5.08 19.16
N LYS A 346 -6.59 5.68 18.73
CA LYS A 346 -7.58 5.00 17.90
C LYS A 346 -7.57 5.54 16.48
N SER A 347 -7.65 4.64 15.51
CA SER A 347 -7.59 5.03 14.10
C SER A 347 -8.47 4.14 13.22
N LEU A 348 -9.11 4.75 12.23
CA LEU A 348 -9.68 4.07 11.08
C LEU A 348 -8.68 4.17 9.92
N VAL A 349 -8.42 3.06 9.26
CA VAL A 349 -7.59 3.00 8.04
C VAL A 349 -8.47 2.47 6.93
N ILE A 350 -8.89 3.34 6.03
CA ILE A 350 -9.81 2.97 4.97
C ILE A 350 -9.14 3.00 3.61
N PHE A 351 -9.33 1.92 2.85
CA PHE A 351 -8.94 1.80 1.46
C PHE A 351 -10.19 1.85 0.58
N THR A 352 -10.19 2.74 -0.40
CA THR A 352 -11.26 2.85 -1.39
C THR A 352 -10.73 3.35 -2.74
N ASP A 353 -11.38 2.99 -3.82
CA ASP A 353 -11.14 3.49 -5.17
C ASP A 353 -12.26 4.44 -5.64
N GLY A 354 -13.24 4.73 -4.79
CA GLY A 354 -14.44 5.44 -5.19
C GLY A 354 -14.89 6.50 -4.19
N ASP A 355 -16.06 7.04 -4.52
CA ASP A 355 -16.83 8.00 -3.72
C ASP A 355 -17.93 7.28 -2.95
N ASP A 356 -18.51 7.94 -1.93
CA ASP A 356 -19.72 7.43 -1.29
C ASP A 356 -20.89 7.43 -2.29
N THR A 357 -21.48 6.27 -2.53
CA THR A 357 -22.56 6.09 -3.48
C THR A 357 -23.95 6.11 -2.84
N ASP A 358 -24.04 6.24 -1.52
CA ASP A 358 -25.31 6.26 -0.80
C ASP A 358 -25.85 7.69 -0.64
N CYS A 359 -25.09 8.70 -1.02
CA CYS A 359 -25.52 10.08 -0.99
C CYS A 359 -26.43 10.39 -2.18
N VAL A 360 -27.52 11.10 -1.90
CA VAL A 360 -28.48 11.51 -2.92
C VAL A 360 -27.99 12.63 -3.84
N ASP A 361 -27.06 13.45 -3.37
CA ASP A 361 -26.38 14.52 -4.12
C ASP A 361 -25.10 14.98 -3.42
N ALA A 362 -24.33 15.85 -4.08
CA ALA A 362 -23.05 16.34 -3.57
C ALA A 362 -23.15 17.11 -2.24
N ASN A 363 -24.25 17.85 -2.00
CA ASN A 363 -24.46 18.57 -0.74
C ASN A 363 -24.76 17.60 0.41
N ALA A 364 -25.56 16.56 0.14
CA ALA A 364 -25.82 15.50 1.10
C ALA A 364 -24.53 14.75 1.48
N CYS A 365 -23.68 14.45 0.50
CA CYS A 365 -22.35 13.87 0.72
C CYS A 365 -21.47 14.77 1.60
N ARG A 366 -21.41 16.06 1.28
CA ARG A 366 -20.63 17.03 2.06
C ARG A 366 -21.12 17.10 3.51
N THR A 367 -22.43 17.18 3.72
CA THR A 367 -23.02 17.21 5.08
C THR A 367 -22.66 15.94 5.83
N ARG A 368 -22.87 14.78 5.22
CA ARG A 368 -22.57 13.49 5.83
C ARG A 368 -21.08 13.32 6.17
N ARG A 369 -20.19 13.79 5.30
CA ARG A 369 -18.75 13.84 5.55
C ARG A 369 -18.42 14.69 6.78
N GLN A 370 -18.99 15.88 6.88
CA GLN A 370 -18.76 16.77 8.03
C GLN A 370 -19.29 16.17 9.33
N ASP A 371 -20.43 15.50 9.30
CA ASP A 371 -20.99 14.79 10.46
C ASP A 371 -20.05 13.64 10.91
N THR A 372 -19.54 12.84 9.96
CA THR A 372 -18.56 11.78 10.24
C THR A 372 -17.26 12.32 10.83
N ILE A 373 -16.74 13.44 10.28
CA ILE A 373 -15.55 14.12 10.81
C ILE A 373 -15.79 14.63 12.23
N ALA A 374 -16.91 15.30 12.46
CA ALA A 374 -17.27 15.82 13.79
C ALA A 374 -17.38 14.70 14.82
N ALA A 375 -18.02 13.59 14.46
CA ALA A 375 -18.16 12.42 15.32
C ALA A 375 -16.83 11.71 15.60
N ALA A 376 -15.95 11.61 14.60
CA ALA A 376 -14.61 11.06 14.77
C ALA A 376 -13.77 11.92 15.74
N ASN A 377 -13.80 13.24 15.58
CA ASN A 377 -13.11 14.20 16.47
C ASN A 377 -13.66 14.13 17.90
N ALA A 378 -14.98 14.07 18.08
CA ALA A 378 -15.59 13.93 19.39
C ALA A 378 -15.21 12.63 20.11
N ALA A 379 -14.86 11.59 19.35
CA ALA A 379 -14.46 10.29 19.83
C ALA A 379 -12.93 10.11 19.95
N ASP A 380 -12.13 11.11 19.60
CA ASP A 380 -10.66 11.06 19.49
C ASP A 380 -10.19 9.92 18.57
N VAL A 381 -10.86 9.76 17.40
CA VAL A 381 -10.54 8.74 16.39
C VAL A 381 -10.00 9.42 15.15
N ARG A 382 -8.79 9.08 14.77
CA ARG A 382 -8.15 9.59 13.55
C ARG A 382 -8.56 8.75 12.34
N ILE A 383 -8.75 9.37 11.19
CA ILE A 383 -9.10 8.68 9.95
C ILE A 383 -7.91 8.77 8.98
N PHE A 384 -7.39 7.62 8.58
CA PHE A 384 -6.36 7.48 7.55
C PHE A 384 -7.04 6.96 6.30
N THR A 385 -6.93 7.70 5.21
CA THR A 385 -7.57 7.34 3.95
C THR A 385 -6.52 6.95 2.91
N ILE A 386 -6.78 5.89 2.18
CA ILE A 386 -5.91 5.38 1.12
C ILE A 386 -6.76 5.28 -0.13
N GLY A 387 -6.47 6.16 -1.09
CA GLY A 387 -7.16 6.24 -2.38
C GLY A 387 -6.37 5.56 -3.48
N LEU A 388 -7.03 4.74 -4.30
CA LEU A 388 -6.44 4.11 -5.47
C LEU A 388 -7.08 4.61 -6.75
N SER A 389 -6.27 4.95 -7.74
CA SER A 389 -6.65 5.42 -9.08
C SER A 389 -7.18 6.85 -9.12
N SER A 390 -7.29 7.38 -10.33
CA SER A 390 -7.81 8.74 -10.58
C SER A 390 -9.31 8.89 -10.33
N GLY A 391 -10.03 7.80 -10.04
CA GLY A 391 -11.47 7.82 -9.78
C GLY A 391 -11.86 8.24 -8.37
N VAL A 392 -10.91 8.33 -7.43
CA VAL A 392 -11.19 8.70 -6.04
C VAL A 392 -11.58 10.17 -5.90
N ASN A 393 -12.47 10.45 -4.95
CA ASN A 393 -12.78 11.80 -4.53
C ASN A 393 -11.70 12.32 -3.56
N PHE A 394 -10.71 13.03 -4.12
CA PHE A 394 -9.59 13.59 -3.34
C PHE A 394 -10.05 14.58 -2.27
N GLU A 395 -11.10 15.36 -2.54
CA GLU A 395 -11.68 16.28 -1.56
C GLU A 395 -12.21 15.49 -0.36
N ALA A 396 -13.03 14.46 -0.61
CA ALA A 396 -13.64 13.70 0.46
C ALA A 396 -12.61 12.98 1.31
N LEU A 397 -11.69 12.26 0.68
CA LEU A 397 -10.66 11.49 1.39
C LEU A 397 -9.64 12.40 2.10
N GLY A 398 -9.24 13.50 1.44
CA GLY A 398 -8.33 14.49 2.01
C GLY A 398 -8.94 15.19 3.23
N GLU A 399 -10.22 15.59 3.19
CA GLU A 399 -10.89 16.22 4.34
C GLU A 399 -11.07 15.25 5.50
N LEU A 400 -11.54 14.01 5.25
CA LEU A 400 -11.66 12.98 6.27
C LEU A 400 -10.35 12.79 7.04
N ALA A 401 -9.25 12.67 6.31
CA ALA A 401 -7.93 12.50 6.92
C ALA A 401 -7.46 13.78 7.62
N ASN A 402 -7.53 14.91 6.94
CA ASN A 402 -6.95 16.17 7.38
C ASN A 402 -7.65 16.72 8.63
N GLN A 403 -8.99 16.73 8.64
CA GLN A 403 -9.75 17.30 9.74
C GLN A 403 -9.85 16.38 10.97
N THR A 404 -9.44 15.12 10.87
CA THR A 404 -9.41 14.16 12.01
C THR A 404 -7.98 13.88 12.52
N GLY A 405 -6.97 14.58 12.00
CA GLY A 405 -5.57 14.37 12.42
C GLY A 405 -4.95 13.06 11.93
N GLY A 406 -5.50 12.45 10.89
CA GLY A 406 -4.94 11.30 10.19
C GLY A 406 -4.00 11.66 9.04
N ALA A 407 -3.95 10.84 8.01
CA ALA A 407 -3.18 11.10 6.79
C ALA A 407 -3.93 10.59 5.56
N PHE A 408 -3.80 11.33 4.47
CA PHE A 408 -4.28 10.91 3.17
C PHE A 408 -3.11 10.35 2.34
N LEU A 409 -3.26 9.13 1.88
CA LEU A 409 -2.33 8.43 1.02
C LEU A 409 -2.99 8.20 -0.34
N PHE A 410 -2.24 8.47 -1.38
CA PHE A 410 -2.74 8.27 -2.74
C PHE A 410 -1.79 7.39 -3.54
N ALA A 411 -2.35 6.41 -4.24
CA ALA A 411 -1.63 5.54 -5.15
C ALA A 411 -2.22 5.67 -6.57
N ASP A 412 -1.40 6.08 -7.53
CA ASP A 412 -1.78 6.09 -8.95
C ASP A 412 -1.94 4.67 -9.50
N SER A 413 -1.24 3.73 -8.91
CA SER A 413 -1.23 2.33 -9.32
C SER A 413 -1.17 1.37 -8.13
N ALA A 414 -1.58 0.14 -8.38
CA ALA A 414 -1.53 -0.92 -7.38
C ALA A 414 -0.11 -1.20 -6.83
N GLU A 415 0.94 -0.95 -7.64
CA GLU A 415 2.33 -1.16 -7.22
C GLU A 415 2.78 -0.18 -6.15
N GLN A 416 2.21 1.03 -6.14
CA GLN A 416 2.50 2.04 -5.11
C GLN A 416 1.83 1.75 -3.77
N LEU A 417 0.80 0.91 -3.73
CA LEU A 417 0.07 0.59 -2.51
C LEU A 417 0.95 -0.08 -1.46
N ILE A 418 1.80 -1.03 -1.85
CA ILE A 418 2.60 -1.81 -0.90
C ILE A 418 3.52 -0.91 -0.05
N PRO A 419 4.35 -0.01 -0.64
CA PRO A 419 5.17 0.90 0.16
C PRO A 419 4.34 1.89 0.99
N LEU A 420 3.20 2.35 0.47
CA LEU A 420 2.33 3.24 1.22
C LEU A 420 1.74 2.55 2.46
N TYR A 421 1.16 1.37 2.30
CA TYR A 421 0.61 0.59 3.42
C TYR A 421 1.66 0.21 4.46
N GLY A 422 2.85 -0.19 4.04
CA GLY A 422 3.95 -0.47 4.95
C GLY A 422 4.35 0.75 5.80
N SER A 423 4.07 1.98 5.31
CA SER A 423 4.28 3.21 6.08
C SER A 423 3.13 3.53 7.05
N VAL A 424 1.92 3.00 6.84
CA VAL A 424 0.73 3.35 7.64
C VAL A 424 0.92 3.05 9.12
N GLY A 425 1.46 1.89 9.48
CA GLY A 425 1.73 1.55 10.88
C GLY A 425 2.62 2.58 11.56
N LYS A 426 3.66 3.06 10.87
CA LYS A 426 4.56 4.11 11.37
C LYS A 426 3.87 5.48 11.42
N LEU A 427 2.97 5.77 10.50
CA LEU A 427 2.13 6.98 10.55
C LEU A 427 1.18 6.93 11.74
N LEU A 428 0.54 5.79 11.98
CA LEU A 428 -0.35 5.57 13.12
C LEU A 428 0.37 5.77 14.46
N SER A 429 1.58 5.24 14.57
CA SER A 429 2.44 5.39 15.75
C SER A 429 3.14 6.74 15.83
N LEU A 430 2.94 7.65 14.85
CA LEU A 430 3.56 8.97 14.77
C LEU A 430 5.10 8.97 14.67
N SER A 431 5.72 7.88 14.29
CA SER A 431 7.16 7.70 14.32
C SER A 431 7.91 8.18 13.07
N LEU A 432 7.18 8.55 11.99
CA LEU A 432 7.81 9.01 10.75
C LEU A 432 8.21 10.50 10.79
N PRO A 433 9.40 10.84 10.29
CA PRO A 433 9.77 12.24 10.05
C PRO A 433 8.91 12.83 8.94
N THR A 434 8.57 14.10 9.05
CA THR A 434 7.63 14.79 8.18
C THR A 434 8.27 16.04 7.59
N TYR A 435 8.12 16.27 6.29
CA TYR A 435 8.49 17.53 5.64
C TYR A 435 7.37 18.54 5.81
N ARG A 436 7.64 19.69 6.42
CA ARG A 436 6.75 20.86 6.40
C ARG A 436 7.21 21.80 5.31
N LEU A 437 6.32 22.05 4.34
CA LEU A 437 6.56 22.85 3.15
C LEU A 437 5.60 24.03 3.13
N ARG A 438 6.10 25.21 2.83
CA ARG A 438 5.31 26.45 2.78
C ARG A 438 5.32 27.05 1.38
N TRP A 439 4.15 27.46 0.93
CA TRP A 439 3.95 28.19 -0.32
C TRP A 439 3.05 29.41 -0.13
N THR A 440 3.28 30.42 -0.96
CA THR A 440 2.34 31.50 -1.20
C THR A 440 1.89 31.44 -2.65
N ILE A 441 0.60 31.22 -2.88
CA ILE A 441 0.01 31.26 -4.22
C ILE A 441 -0.62 32.62 -4.48
N GLN A 442 -0.62 33.04 -5.74
CA GLN A 442 -1.16 34.32 -6.19
C GLN A 442 -2.29 34.08 -7.18
N ALA A 443 -3.38 34.80 -7.03
CA ALA A 443 -4.47 34.85 -8.00
C ALA A 443 -4.41 36.13 -8.83
N ALA A 444 -4.90 36.08 -10.06
CA ALA A 444 -5.00 37.25 -10.93
C ALA A 444 -6.08 38.24 -10.46
N ALA A 445 -7.14 37.74 -9.84
CA ALA A 445 -8.27 38.54 -9.38
C ALA A 445 -8.18 38.83 -7.87
N THR A 446 -8.65 40.00 -7.47
CA THR A 446 -8.94 40.32 -6.07
C THR A 446 -10.09 39.44 -5.57
N ASP A 447 -10.03 39.09 -4.29
CA ASP A 447 -11.07 38.27 -3.63
C ASP A 447 -11.26 36.87 -4.26
N ALA A 448 -10.18 36.31 -4.85
CA ALA A 448 -10.20 34.97 -5.41
C ALA A 448 -10.30 33.87 -4.34
N PHE A 449 -9.76 34.12 -3.14
CA PHE A 449 -9.74 33.16 -2.05
C PHE A 449 -10.89 33.40 -1.09
N LEU A 450 -12.09 32.93 -1.45
CA LEU A 450 -13.30 33.08 -0.65
C LEU A 450 -13.36 32.06 0.50
N SER A 451 -13.70 32.58 1.70
CA SER A 451 -13.91 31.73 2.88
C SER A 451 -14.92 30.61 2.61
N GLY A 452 -14.62 29.43 3.09
CA GLY A 452 -15.43 28.22 2.89
C GLY A 452 -15.16 27.45 1.61
N ASN A 453 -14.37 28.02 0.67
CA ASN A 453 -13.85 27.30 -0.50
C ASN A 453 -12.54 26.57 -0.16
N ALA A 454 -11.98 25.86 -1.14
CA ALA A 454 -10.71 25.16 -0.97
C ALA A 454 -9.79 25.32 -2.19
N VAL A 455 -8.49 25.28 -1.94
CA VAL A 455 -7.46 25.10 -2.95
C VAL A 455 -7.11 23.62 -3.04
N LEU A 456 -7.27 23.08 -4.24
CA LEU A 456 -6.83 21.73 -4.57
C LEU A 456 -5.52 21.78 -5.35
N GLY A 457 -4.63 20.84 -5.07
CA GLY A 457 -3.38 20.77 -5.79
C GLY A 457 -2.69 19.43 -5.66
N ARG A 458 -1.49 19.41 -6.24
CA ARG A 458 -0.55 18.29 -6.15
C ARG A 458 0.84 18.82 -5.83
N VAL A 459 1.56 18.11 -5.01
CA VAL A 459 2.99 18.28 -4.84
C VAL A 459 3.69 17.19 -5.62
N GLU A 460 4.38 17.57 -6.68
CA GLU A 460 5.28 16.70 -7.40
C GLU A 460 6.55 16.53 -6.56
N VAL A 461 6.94 15.29 -6.29
CA VAL A 461 8.13 14.95 -5.52
C VAL A 461 9.09 14.17 -6.41
N THR A 462 10.35 14.59 -6.45
CA THR A 462 11.40 13.88 -7.18
C THR A 462 12.57 13.60 -6.26
N ALA A 463 12.91 12.33 -6.08
CA ALA A 463 14.04 11.91 -5.26
C ALA A 463 14.63 10.58 -5.76
N GLY A 464 15.94 10.47 -5.83
CA GLY A 464 16.66 9.23 -6.17
C GLY A 464 16.28 8.63 -7.52
N GLY A 465 15.80 9.44 -8.48
CA GLY A 465 15.30 8.98 -9.77
C GLY A 465 13.83 8.56 -9.78
N GLY A 466 13.19 8.46 -8.62
CA GLY A 466 11.74 8.27 -8.49
C GLY A 466 10.99 9.60 -8.55
N LYS A 467 9.82 9.57 -9.14
CA LYS A 467 8.92 10.73 -9.25
C LYS A 467 7.50 10.26 -8.97
N PHE A 468 6.77 11.01 -8.15
CA PHE A 468 5.36 10.80 -7.88
C PHE A 468 4.67 12.10 -7.48
N GLU A 469 3.37 12.11 -7.41
CA GLU A 469 2.55 13.24 -7.00
C GLU A 469 1.76 12.93 -5.72
N VAL A 470 1.69 13.91 -4.83
CA VAL A 470 0.86 13.83 -3.62
C VAL A 470 -0.23 14.88 -3.76
N PRO A 471 -1.49 14.49 -3.93
CA PRO A 471 -2.59 15.44 -3.97
C PRO A 471 -2.86 16.02 -2.57
N PHE A 472 -3.31 17.27 -2.54
CA PHE A 472 -3.66 17.96 -1.32
C PHE A 472 -4.92 18.81 -1.48
N ILE A 473 -5.55 19.11 -0.36
CA ILE A 473 -6.62 20.11 -0.25
C ILE A 473 -6.33 21.02 0.93
N VAL A 474 -6.49 22.31 0.72
CA VAL A 474 -6.37 23.34 1.77
C VAL A 474 -7.63 24.20 1.78
N GLY A 475 -8.38 24.16 2.86
CA GLY A 475 -9.56 25.01 3.05
C GLY A 475 -9.16 26.50 3.17
N ILE A 476 -9.97 27.36 2.60
CA ILE A 476 -9.83 28.82 2.70
C ILE A 476 -10.61 29.27 3.93
N PRO A 477 -9.93 29.83 4.96
CA PRO A 477 -10.54 30.16 6.26
C PRO A 477 -11.58 31.29 6.18
#